data_f21f277e5c45a6cd201245513aadf936
#
_entry.id   f21f277e5c45a6cd201245513aadf936
#
_cell.length_a   1.000
_cell.length_b   1.000
_cell.length_c   1.000
_cell.angle_alpha   90.00
_cell.angle_beta   90.00
_cell.angle_gamma   90.00
#
_symmetry.space_group_name_H-M   'P 1'
#
loop_
_entity.id
_entity.type
_entity.pdbx_description
1 polymer ?
#
loop_
_entity_poly.entity_id
_entity_poly.type
_entity_poly.pdbx_seq_one_letter_code
_entity_poly.pdbx_strand_id
1 'polypeptide(L)'
;MGDSVTDSKVTTTSTSGNSGLGFRPFMRWVWGQLTSMRTALILLFLLALAAIPGSVVPQSAQSAMKVSDFAANHPTLDRICRPLGMYHVYTSVWFSAIYLLLLISLIGCIVPRIVSHAKALRRQPPRVPARLDRLAAHASMTTSASAAEVSQRAQQWLTSHRYRFVVDDDGSLRAEAGRHRETGNLVFHIFLVFVLVGVGWNTLWGFKGTSVVVEGQGFSNSITQYDEFKAGAMVDTDNLTPFSMKLRKFVVSFETGTVQRGAARSFDATVDLTMGGKTQTRDLQVNHPLRIGSTKVHLLGHGYAADVVVRDGDGKVAYSGPVVFLPQDANFKSVGVIKAPDARPDRL
;
A
#
# COMPACT_ATOMS: atom_id res chain seq x y z
N MET A 1 90.92 7.64 13.36
CA MET A 1 90.74 8.78 14.31
C MET A 1 89.75 9.71 13.62
N GLY A 2 88.59 9.91 14.21
CA GLY A 2 87.61 10.93 13.79
C GLY A 2 86.27 10.31 13.29
N ASP A 3 85.50 9.80 14.22
CA ASP A 3 84.08 9.47 14.01
C ASP A 3 83.25 10.74 13.82
N SER A 4 82.53 10.83 12.75
CA SER A 4 81.47 11.81 12.58
C SER A 4 80.10 11.10 12.64
N VAL A 5 79.51 11.21 13.80
CA VAL A 5 78.09 10.80 14.03
C VAL A 5 77.17 11.76 13.31
N THR A 6 76.50 11.32 12.31
CA THR A 6 75.42 12.06 11.67
C THR A 6 74.09 11.85 12.45
N ASP A 7 73.69 12.93 13.10
CA ASP A 7 72.44 13.07 13.86
C ASP A 7 71.26 13.11 12.89
N SER A 8 70.49 12.00 12.77
CA SER A 8 69.30 11.94 11.98
C SER A 8 68.08 12.44 12.79
N LYS A 9 67.72 13.69 12.53
CA LYS A 9 66.55 14.36 13.04
C LYS A 9 65.24 13.60 12.62
N VAL A 10 64.73 12.84 13.54
CA VAL A 10 63.38 12.26 13.39
C VAL A 10 62.36 13.39 13.51
N THR A 11 61.83 13.80 12.37
CA THR A 11 60.72 14.76 12.33
C THR A 11 59.43 14.00 12.64
N THR A 12 58.98 14.02 13.88
CA THR A 12 57.64 13.57 14.27
C THR A 12 56.61 14.58 13.76
N THR A 13 56.04 14.30 12.60
CA THR A 13 54.83 14.98 12.13
C THR A 13 53.64 14.48 12.95
N SER A 14 53.30 15.23 13.99
CA SER A 14 52.06 15.11 14.72
C SER A 14 50.90 15.58 13.82
N THR A 15 50.34 14.68 13.05
CA THR A 15 49.02 14.90 12.39
C THR A 15 47.92 14.71 13.41
N SER A 16 47.67 15.67 14.25
CA SER A 16 46.40 15.81 14.96
C SER A 16 45.37 16.45 14.01
N GLY A 17 44.95 15.67 13.02
CA GLY A 17 43.82 16.01 12.20
C GLY A 17 42.51 15.55 12.87
N ASN A 18 41.98 16.38 13.73
CA ASN A 18 40.60 16.26 14.20
C ASN A 18 39.70 16.65 13.00
N SER A 19 39.63 15.79 11.98
CA SER A 19 38.73 15.94 10.85
C SER A 19 37.35 15.56 11.34
N GLY A 20 36.67 16.46 12.00
CA GLY A 20 35.23 16.38 12.15
C GLY A 20 34.66 16.11 10.77
N LEU A 21 33.92 15.03 10.63
CA LEU A 21 33.26 14.67 9.37
C LEU A 21 32.51 15.90 8.86
N GLY A 22 33.01 16.54 7.79
CA GLY A 22 32.34 17.67 7.19
C GLY A 22 30.89 17.26 6.80
N PHE A 23 29.97 18.20 6.82
CA PHE A 23 28.54 17.92 6.55
C PHE A 23 28.30 17.08 5.28
N ARG A 24 29.01 17.35 4.20
CA ARG A 24 28.89 16.58 2.92
C ARG A 24 29.35 15.12 3.03
N PRO A 25 30.51 14.77 3.59
CA PRO A 25 30.90 13.38 3.84
C PRO A 25 29.92 12.65 4.75
N PHE A 26 29.41 13.30 5.80
CA PHE A 26 28.43 12.74 6.70
C PHE A 26 27.11 12.40 5.94
N MET A 27 26.56 13.32 5.15
CA MET A 27 25.36 13.08 4.35
C MET A 27 25.56 11.95 3.34
N ARG A 28 26.71 11.86 2.70
CA ARG A 28 27.04 10.76 1.79
C ARG A 28 27.07 9.41 2.51
N TRP A 29 27.63 9.39 3.72
CA TRP A 29 27.65 8.19 4.53
C TRP A 29 26.24 7.77 4.95
N VAL A 30 25.44 8.69 5.48
CA VAL A 30 24.02 8.44 5.84
C VAL A 30 23.24 7.92 4.64
N TRP A 31 23.39 8.56 3.48
CA TRP A 31 22.74 8.10 2.25
C TRP A 31 23.18 6.69 1.86
N GLY A 32 24.46 6.38 1.92
CA GLY A 32 24.99 5.05 1.65
C GLY A 32 24.47 3.98 2.61
N GLN A 33 24.29 4.31 3.91
CA GLN A 33 23.66 3.40 4.87
C GLN A 33 22.19 3.21 4.59
N LEU A 34 21.47 4.30 4.35
CA LEU A 34 20.02 4.27 4.09
C LEU A 34 19.68 3.48 2.80
N THR A 35 20.51 3.60 1.75
CA THR A 35 20.30 2.92 0.47
C THR A 35 20.98 1.55 0.39
N SER A 36 21.35 0.95 1.54
CA SER A 36 21.90 -0.39 1.60
C SER A 36 20.81 -1.46 1.64
N MET A 37 21.06 -2.61 1.02
CA MET A 37 20.13 -3.76 1.07
C MET A 37 19.85 -4.22 2.51
N ARG A 38 20.88 -4.13 3.40
CA ARG A 38 20.72 -4.49 4.81
C ARG A 38 19.71 -3.59 5.51
N THR A 39 19.81 -2.29 5.32
CA THR A 39 18.88 -1.31 5.90
C THR A 39 17.47 -1.51 5.36
N ALA A 40 17.31 -1.74 4.05
CA ALA A 40 16.00 -2.03 3.46
C ALA A 40 15.34 -3.27 4.08
N LEU A 41 16.10 -4.35 4.30
CA LEU A 41 15.59 -5.57 4.94
C LEU A 41 15.22 -5.35 6.40
N ILE A 42 16.02 -4.57 7.15
CA ILE A 42 15.71 -4.22 8.54
C ILE A 42 14.44 -3.38 8.61
N LEU A 43 14.30 -2.37 7.74
CA LEU A 43 13.11 -1.53 7.69
C LEU A 43 11.86 -2.32 7.27
N LEU A 44 11.99 -3.26 6.34
CA LEU A 44 10.89 -4.16 5.97
C LEU A 44 10.47 -5.04 7.14
N PHE A 45 11.42 -5.60 7.88
CA PHE A 45 11.17 -6.39 9.07
C PHE A 45 10.50 -5.54 10.17
N LEU A 46 10.99 -4.32 10.42
CA LEU A 46 10.39 -3.39 11.36
C LEU A 46 8.96 -2.99 10.95
N LEU A 47 8.71 -2.79 9.64
CA LEU A 47 7.37 -2.50 9.13
C LEU A 47 6.42 -3.69 9.36
N ALA A 48 6.90 -4.91 9.15
CA ALA A 48 6.11 -6.12 9.41
C ALA A 48 5.77 -6.25 10.91
N LEU A 49 6.75 -6.04 11.80
CA LEU A 49 6.51 -6.01 13.25
C LEU A 49 5.53 -4.90 13.64
N ALA A 50 5.67 -3.73 13.04
CA ALA A 50 4.80 -2.58 13.27
C ALA A 50 3.35 -2.84 12.82
N ALA A 51 3.14 -3.69 11.82
CA ALA A 51 1.81 -4.06 11.34
C ALA A 51 1.07 -5.05 12.26
N ILE A 52 1.77 -5.79 13.13
CA ILE A 52 1.17 -6.76 14.05
C ILE A 52 0.15 -6.09 14.98
N PRO A 53 0.49 -5.04 15.75
CA PRO A 53 -0.50 -4.37 16.59
C PRO A 53 -1.64 -3.76 15.77
N GLY A 54 -1.38 -3.27 14.55
CA GLY A 54 -2.41 -2.77 13.65
C GLY A 54 -3.42 -3.83 13.19
N SER A 55 -3.05 -5.10 13.23
CA SER A 55 -3.92 -6.23 12.87
C SER A 55 -4.64 -6.85 14.07
N VAL A 56 -4.04 -6.81 15.25
CA VAL A 56 -4.55 -7.44 16.47
C VAL A 56 -5.43 -6.47 17.29
N VAL A 57 -5.01 -5.22 17.39
CA VAL A 57 -5.73 -4.18 18.14
C VAL A 57 -6.81 -3.56 17.26
N PRO A 58 -8.05 -3.37 17.77
CA PRO A 58 -9.09 -2.69 17.00
C PRO A 58 -8.63 -1.33 16.53
N GLN A 59 -8.82 -1.04 15.24
CA GLN A 59 -8.41 0.24 14.65
C GLN A 59 -9.60 1.19 14.60
N SER A 60 -9.43 2.40 15.07
CA SER A 60 -10.49 3.44 15.07
C SER A 60 -10.98 3.75 13.66
N ALA A 61 -10.11 3.56 12.64
CA ALA A 61 -10.49 3.71 11.24
C ALA A 61 -11.48 2.66 10.74
N GLN A 62 -11.61 1.53 11.45
CA GLN A 62 -12.55 0.45 11.10
C GLN A 62 -13.84 0.53 11.93
N SER A 63 -13.71 0.78 13.24
CA SER A 63 -14.85 0.89 14.14
C SER A 63 -14.44 1.56 15.45
N ALA A 64 -14.95 2.77 15.70
CA ALA A 64 -14.76 3.47 16.96
C ALA A 64 -15.41 2.72 18.13
N MET A 65 -16.55 2.04 17.89
CA MET A 65 -17.27 1.24 18.88
C MET A 65 -16.41 0.06 19.35
N LYS A 66 -15.78 -0.70 18.45
CA LYS A 66 -14.90 -1.81 18.83
C LYS A 66 -13.70 -1.35 19.66
N VAL A 67 -13.21 -0.13 19.43
CA VAL A 67 -12.13 0.47 20.22
C VAL A 67 -12.64 0.80 21.63
N SER A 68 -13.83 1.39 21.77
CA SER A 68 -14.43 1.69 23.08
C SER A 68 -14.73 0.42 23.88
N ASP A 69 -15.28 -0.60 23.24
CA ASP A 69 -15.54 -1.90 23.86
C ASP A 69 -14.25 -2.60 24.31
N PHE A 70 -13.21 -2.55 23.47
CA PHE A 70 -11.90 -3.10 23.81
C PHE A 70 -11.28 -2.37 25.01
N ALA A 71 -11.34 -1.04 25.02
CA ALA A 71 -10.83 -0.21 26.11
C ALA A 71 -11.58 -0.49 27.42
N ALA A 72 -12.90 -0.65 27.37
CA ALA A 72 -13.73 -0.98 28.54
C ALA A 72 -13.43 -2.37 29.10
N ASN A 73 -13.26 -3.37 28.20
CA ASN A 73 -12.99 -4.75 28.61
C ASN A 73 -11.53 -5.01 29.01
N HIS A 74 -10.59 -4.16 28.54
CA HIS A 74 -9.15 -4.32 28.78
C HIS A 74 -8.48 -3.03 29.25
N PRO A 75 -8.83 -2.48 30.45
CA PRO A 75 -8.36 -1.16 30.89
C PRO A 75 -6.83 -1.08 31.07
N THR A 76 -6.18 -2.20 31.40
CA THR A 76 -4.71 -2.25 31.53
C THR A 76 -4.02 -2.13 30.16
N LEU A 77 -4.56 -2.82 29.14
CA LEU A 77 -4.04 -2.71 27.76
C LEU A 77 -4.35 -1.34 27.16
N ASP A 78 -5.52 -0.76 27.42
CA ASP A 78 -5.86 0.58 26.96
C ASP A 78 -4.87 1.63 27.45
N ARG A 79 -4.43 1.54 28.71
CA ARG A 79 -3.43 2.45 29.30
C ARG A 79 -2.09 2.44 28.54
N ILE A 80 -1.76 1.31 27.90
CA ILE A 80 -0.53 1.16 27.07
C ILE A 80 -0.82 1.53 25.62
N CYS A 81 -1.92 1.03 25.07
CA CYS A 81 -2.25 1.19 23.64
C CYS A 81 -2.52 2.64 23.26
N ARG A 82 -3.18 3.41 24.13
CA ARG A 82 -3.59 4.78 23.85
C ARG A 82 -2.41 5.74 23.63
N PRO A 83 -1.42 5.85 24.54
CA PRO A 83 -0.28 6.77 24.35
C PRO A 83 0.64 6.34 23.19
N LEU A 84 0.70 5.05 22.87
CA LEU A 84 1.48 4.53 21.75
C LEU A 84 0.77 4.65 20.39
N GLY A 85 -0.46 5.15 20.36
CA GLY A 85 -1.25 5.29 19.15
C GLY A 85 -1.67 3.96 18.50
N MET A 86 -1.80 2.88 19.30
CA MET A 86 -2.09 1.53 18.79
C MET A 86 -3.49 1.40 18.16
N TYR A 87 -4.40 2.32 18.46
CA TYR A 87 -5.72 2.41 17.82
C TYR A 87 -5.69 3.12 16.47
N HIS A 88 -4.53 3.71 16.10
CA HIS A 88 -4.29 4.44 14.86
C HIS A 88 -2.93 4.06 14.26
N VAL A 89 -2.55 2.79 14.30
CA VAL A 89 -1.21 2.32 13.92
C VAL A 89 -0.78 2.84 12.56
N TYR A 90 -1.61 2.64 11.54
CA TYR A 90 -1.27 2.96 10.15
C TYR A 90 -1.15 4.48 9.84
N THR A 91 -1.64 5.32 10.75
CA THR A 91 -1.52 6.79 10.66
C THR A 91 -0.61 7.37 11.74
N SER A 92 0.00 6.52 12.58
CA SER A 92 0.94 6.96 13.60
C SER A 92 2.23 7.51 13.01
N VAL A 93 2.87 8.44 13.72
CA VAL A 93 4.12 9.07 13.28
C VAL A 93 5.24 8.05 13.13
N TRP A 94 5.35 7.10 14.06
CA TRP A 94 6.39 6.08 14.02
C TRP A 94 6.20 5.07 12.87
N PHE A 95 4.96 4.65 12.56
CA PHE A 95 4.68 3.79 11.41
C PHE A 95 4.96 4.52 10.10
N SER A 96 4.51 5.77 9.99
CA SER A 96 4.78 6.61 8.82
C SER A 96 6.26 6.86 8.60
N ALA A 97 7.05 7.04 9.67
CA ALA A 97 8.49 7.20 9.59
C ALA A 97 9.18 5.93 9.03
N ILE A 98 8.83 4.74 9.55
CA ILE A 98 9.36 3.46 9.03
C ILE A 98 8.98 3.28 7.56
N TYR A 99 7.73 3.56 7.21
CA TYR A 99 7.24 3.47 5.84
C TYR A 99 7.98 4.39 4.87
N LEU A 100 8.15 5.67 5.23
CA LEU A 100 8.86 6.65 4.41
C LEU A 100 10.35 6.30 4.27
N LEU A 101 11.00 5.89 5.36
CA LEU A 101 12.39 5.44 5.32
C LEU A 101 12.56 4.21 4.42
N LEU A 102 11.61 3.25 4.47
CA LEU A 102 11.63 2.09 3.59
C LEU A 102 11.44 2.50 2.13
N LEU A 103 10.52 3.41 1.83
CA LEU A 103 10.29 3.92 0.47
C LEU A 103 11.55 4.59 -0.09
N ILE A 104 12.19 5.47 0.70
CA ILE A 104 13.44 6.14 0.31
C ILE A 104 14.55 5.12 0.11
N SER A 105 14.70 4.16 1.02
CA SER A 105 15.69 3.09 0.94
C SER A 105 15.50 2.24 -0.32
N LEU A 106 14.26 1.85 -0.62
CA LEU A 106 13.91 1.06 -1.80
C LEU A 106 14.26 1.82 -3.09
N ILE A 107 13.85 3.08 -3.21
CA ILE A 107 14.18 3.92 -4.38
C ILE A 107 15.69 4.07 -4.52
N GLY A 108 16.40 4.36 -3.43
CA GLY A 108 17.84 4.54 -3.43
C GLY A 108 18.61 3.27 -3.81
N CYS A 109 18.08 2.08 -3.49
CA CYS A 109 18.66 0.81 -3.87
C CYS A 109 18.36 0.43 -5.33
N ILE A 110 17.13 0.69 -5.80
CA ILE A 110 16.71 0.18 -7.11
C ILE A 110 17.23 1.03 -8.27
N VAL A 111 17.30 2.36 -8.12
CA VAL A 111 17.73 3.28 -9.19
C VAL A 111 19.13 2.96 -9.72
N PRO A 112 20.18 2.79 -8.89
CA PRO A 112 21.50 2.41 -9.39
C PRO A 112 21.51 1.06 -10.09
N ARG A 113 20.71 0.09 -9.62
CA ARG A 113 20.59 -1.23 -10.24
C ARG A 113 19.92 -1.15 -11.61
N ILE A 114 18.87 -0.35 -11.76
CA ILE A 114 18.22 -0.11 -13.06
C ILE A 114 19.24 0.46 -14.05
N VAL A 115 19.97 1.49 -13.64
CA VAL A 115 20.98 2.14 -14.51
C VAL A 115 22.09 1.15 -14.89
N SER A 116 22.60 0.38 -13.93
CA SER A 116 23.64 -0.63 -14.16
C SER A 116 23.13 -1.72 -15.10
N HIS A 117 21.93 -2.24 -14.88
CA HIS A 117 21.31 -3.27 -15.72
C HIS A 117 21.04 -2.76 -17.14
N ALA A 118 20.50 -1.54 -17.29
CA ALA A 118 20.27 -0.93 -18.59
C ALA A 118 21.59 -0.74 -19.38
N LYS A 119 22.68 -0.39 -18.70
CA LYS A 119 24.02 -0.35 -19.30
C LYS A 119 24.49 -1.75 -19.71
N ALA A 120 24.32 -2.75 -18.85
CA ALA A 120 24.69 -4.13 -19.13
C ALA A 120 23.94 -4.71 -20.34
N LEU A 121 22.64 -4.41 -20.47
CA LEU A 121 21.83 -4.83 -21.62
C LEU A 121 22.35 -4.26 -22.96
N ARG A 122 22.97 -3.09 -22.95
CA ARG A 122 23.52 -2.44 -24.15
C ARG A 122 24.96 -2.88 -24.46
N ARG A 123 25.70 -3.43 -23.49
CA ARG A 123 27.07 -3.89 -23.68
C ARG A 123 27.11 -5.16 -24.53
N GLN A 124 28.17 -5.33 -25.30
CA GLN A 124 28.46 -6.58 -25.99
C GLN A 124 28.89 -7.67 -24.98
N PRO A 125 28.75 -8.95 -25.33
CA PRO A 125 29.30 -10.05 -24.55
C PRO A 125 30.77 -9.79 -24.17
N PRO A 126 31.22 -10.17 -22.95
CA PRO A 126 32.59 -9.94 -22.53
C PRO A 126 33.59 -10.63 -23.49
N ARG A 127 34.76 -10.05 -23.68
CA ARG A 127 35.79 -10.64 -24.54
C ARG A 127 36.23 -11.98 -23.99
N VAL A 128 36.63 -12.85 -24.93
CA VAL A 128 37.19 -14.17 -24.63
C VAL A 128 38.45 -13.99 -23.77
N PRO A 129 38.56 -14.63 -22.60
CA PRO A 129 39.80 -14.54 -21.81
C PRO A 129 40.96 -15.27 -22.52
N ALA A 130 42.17 -14.75 -22.38
CA ALA A 130 43.36 -15.32 -23.00
C ALA A 130 43.69 -16.75 -22.54
N ARG A 131 43.18 -17.17 -21.39
CA ARG A 131 43.38 -18.50 -20.83
C ARG A 131 42.02 -19.15 -20.52
N LEU A 132 41.55 -19.99 -21.42
CA LEU A 132 40.31 -20.73 -21.30
C LEU A 132 40.39 -21.86 -20.26
N ASP A 133 41.57 -22.40 -20.01
CA ASP A 133 41.87 -23.45 -19.02
C ASP A 133 41.56 -23.01 -17.57
N ARG A 134 41.48 -21.70 -17.32
CA ARG A 134 41.11 -21.16 -16.00
C ARG A 134 39.62 -21.02 -15.77
N LEU A 135 38.83 -21.26 -16.81
CA LEU A 135 37.36 -21.23 -16.63
C LEU A 135 36.89 -22.47 -15.88
N ALA A 136 35.91 -22.31 -15.04
CA ALA A 136 35.35 -23.41 -14.24
C ALA A 136 34.80 -24.56 -15.07
N ALA A 137 34.35 -24.27 -16.29
CA ALA A 137 33.97 -25.26 -17.29
C ALA A 137 34.67 -24.92 -18.61
N HIS A 138 35.56 -25.77 -19.06
CA HIS A 138 36.23 -25.66 -20.36
C HIS A 138 36.36 -27.06 -21.00
N ALA A 139 36.39 -27.09 -22.33
CA ALA A 139 36.64 -28.30 -23.08
C ALA A 139 37.45 -27.94 -24.32
N SER A 140 38.27 -28.89 -24.76
CA SER A 140 39.01 -28.80 -26.03
C SER A 140 38.74 -30.04 -26.89
N MET A 141 38.62 -29.83 -28.18
CA MET A 141 38.44 -30.92 -29.14
C MET A 141 39.25 -30.65 -30.39
N THR A 142 39.72 -31.69 -31.01
CA THR A 142 40.39 -31.62 -32.31
C THR A 142 39.41 -32.09 -33.41
N THR A 143 39.34 -31.35 -34.51
CA THR A 143 38.46 -31.68 -35.63
C THR A 143 39.20 -31.49 -36.93
N SER A 144 38.80 -32.23 -37.97
CA SER A 144 39.27 -32.07 -39.35
C SER A 144 38.54 -30.96 -40.15
N ALA A 145 37.45 -30.39 -39.56
CA ALA A 145 36.70 -29.32 -40.17
C ALA A 145 37.51 -28.01 -40.16
N SER A 146 37.31 -27.17 -41.18
CA SER A 146 37.93 -25.85 -41.23
C SER A 146 37.38 -24.92 -40.13
N ALA A 147 38.20 -23.95 -39.68
CA ALA A 147 37.80 -22.97 -38.71
C ALA A 147 36.51 -22.21 -39.12
N ALA A 148 36.32 -21.93 -40.39
CA ALA A 148 35.14 -21.27 -40.93
C ALA A 148 33.87 -22.14 -40.76
N GLU A 149 33.95 -23.44 -41.07
CA GLU A 149 32.83 -24.38 -40.89
C GLU A 149 32.44 -24.54 -39.43
N VAL A 150 33.42 -24.64 -38.52
CA VAL A 150 33.17 -24.72 -37.08
C VAL A 150 32.49 -23.45 -36.60
N SER A 151 33.00 -22.28 -36.98
CA SER A 151 32.42 -20.99 -36.63
C SER A 151 30.97 -20.87 -37.14
N GLN A 152 30.71 -21.24 -38.38
CA GLN A 152 29.36 -21.18 -38.95
C GLN A 152 28.38 -22.10 -38.23
N ARG A 153 28.76 -23.35 -37.92
CA ARG A 153 27.93 -24.28 -37.16
C ARG A 153 27.66 -23.78 -35.75
N ALA A 154 28.66 -23.19 -35.08
CA ALA A 154 28.51 -22.59 -33.76
C ALA A 154 27.54 -21.41 -33.79
N GLN A 155 27.63 -20.53 -34.78
CA GLN A 155 26.71 -19.41 -34.95
C GLN A 155 25.27 -19.88 -35.18
N GLN A 156 25.07 -20.91 -36.04
CA GLN A 156 23.74 -21.50 -36.28
C GLN A 156 23.14 -22.08 -34.97
N TRP A 157 23.96 -22.82 -34.23
CA TRP A 157 23.52 -23.39 -32.95
C TRP A 157 23.16 -22.30 -31.92
N LEU A 158 23.99 -21.26 -31.78
CA LEU A 158 23.73 -20.14 -30.89
C LEU A 158 22.47 -19.37 -31.28
N THR A 159 22.23 -19.16 -32.56
CA THR A 159 21.03 -18.54 -33.10
C THR A 159 19.78 -19.35 -32.77
N SER A 160 19.81 -20.67 -33.01
CA SER A 160 18.68 -21.57 -32.73
C SER A 160 18.34 -21.64 -31.25
N HIS A 161 19.32 -21.45 -30.35
CA HIS A 161 19.16 -21.43 -28.91
C HIS A 161 18.97 -20.02 -28.34
N ARG A 162 18.77 -18.99 -29.16
CA ARG A 162 18.52 -17.59 -28.77
C ARG A 162 19.63 -16.96 -27.95
N TYR A 163 20.89 -17.37 -28.18
CA TYR A 163 22.04 -16.68 -27.62
C TYR A 163 22.29 -15.38 -28.38
N ARG A 164 22.74 -14.36 -27.70
CA ARG A 164 23.37 -13.20 -28.31
C ARG A 164 24.86 -13.50 -28.45
N PHE A 165 25.43 -13.32 -29.65
CA PHE A 165 26.83 -13.57 -29.88
C PHE A 165 27.46 -12.46 -30.70
N VAL A 166 28.79 -12.42 -30.67
CA VAL A 166 29.64 -11.56 -31.47
C VAL A 166 30.81 -12.42 -31.93
N VAL A 167 31.17 -12.30 -33.21
CA VAL A 167 32.40 -12.89 -33.79
C VAL A 167 33.44 -11.78 -33.82
N ASP A 168 34.58 -12.01 -33.21
CA ASP A 168 35.71 -11.06 -33.22
C ASP A 168 36.60 -11.31 -34.44
N ASP A 169 37.47 -10.34 -34.80
CA ASP A 169 38.33 -10.36 -35.97
C ASP A 169 39.36 -11.50 -35.92
N ASP A 170 39.69 -12.01 -34.72
CA ASP A 170 40.59 -13.16 -34.52
C ASP A 170 39.88 -14.52 -34.72
N GLY A 171 38.62 -14.51 -35.13
CA GLY A 171 37.80 -15.70 -35.29
C GLY A 171 37.20 -16.25 -33.99
N SER A 172 37.47 -15.63 -32.83
CA SER A 172 36.87 -16.02 -31.59
C SER A 172 35.41 -15.66 -31.55
N LEU A 173 34.57 -16.51 -30.89
CA LEU A 173 33.15 -16.36 -30.77
C LEU A 173 32.76 -16.27 -29.31
N ARG A 174 32.12 -15.19 -28.94
CA ARG A 174 31.63 -14.94 -27.59
C ARG A 174 30.14 -14.82 -27.60
N ALA A 175 29.52 -15.53 -26.66
CA ALA A 175 28.07 -15.58 -26.56
C ALA A 175 27.60 -15.45 -25.13
N GLU A 176 26.40 -14.91 -24.95
CA GLU A 176 25.75 -14.81 -23.68
C GLU A 176 24.27 -15.16 -23.78
N ALA A 177 23.75 -15.73 -22.69
CA ALA A 177 22.32 -16.01 -22.54
C ALA A 177 21.81 -15.49 -21.19
N GLY A 178 20.50 -15.36 -21.06
CA GLY A 178 19.86 -15.05 -19.77
C GLY A 178 20.04 -13.62 -19.27
N ARG A 179 20.49 -12.66 -20.10
CA ARG A 179 20.69 -11.26 -19.69
C ARG A 179 19.44 -10.56 -19.15
N HIS A 180 18.26 -11.05 -19.50
CA HIS A 180 16.97 -10.55 -18.98
C HIS A 180 16.58 -11.15 -17.64
N ARG A 181 17.42 -12.00 -17.04
CA ARG A 181 17.14 -12.66 -15.76
C ARG A 181 16.83 -11.64 -14.63
N GLU A 182 17.55 -10.53 -14.60
CA GLU A 182 17.34 -9.48 -13.60
C GLU A 182 16.18 -8.53 -13.95
N THR A 183 15.76 -8.49 -15.21
CA THR A 183 14.71 -7.56 -15.67
C THR A 183 13.40 -7.76 -14.90
N GLY A 184 12.96 -9.01 -14.72
CA GLY A 184 11.74 -9.32 -13.99
C GLY A 184 11.79 -8.85 -12.53
N ASN A 185 12.92 -9.05 -11.87
CA ASN A 185 13.13 -8.58 -10.51
C ASN A 185 13.08 -7.04 -10.41
N LEU A 186 13.72 -6.34 -11.36
CA LEU A 186 13.70 -4.87 -11.39
C LEU A 186 12.30 -4.33 -11.66
N VAL A 187 11.58 -4.93 -12.62
CA VAL A 187 10.19 -4.57 -12.94
C VAL A 187 9.29 -4.76 -11.72
N PHE A 188 9.42 -5.88 -11.02
CA PHE A 188 8.68 -6.12 -9.77
C PHE A 188 8.91 -5.00 -8.73
N HIS A 189 10.16 -4.62 -8.50
CA HIS A 189 10.48 -3.58 -7.51
C HIS A 189 10.01 -2.18 -7.97
N ILE A 190 10.05 -1.89 -9.26
CA ILE A 190 9.49 -0.64 -9.81
C ILE A 190 7.99 -0.57 -9.52
N PHE A 191 7.25 -1.65 -9.81
CA PHE A 191 5.81 -1.67 -9.51
C PHE A 191 5.52 -1.60 -8.02
N LEU A 192 6.37 -2.22 -7.18
CA LEU A 192 6.25 -2.09 -5.73
C LEU A 192 6.41 -0.63 -5.28
N VAL A 193 7.37 0.12 -5.84
CA VAL A 193 7.50 1.57 -5.59
C VAL A 193 6.23 2.31 -6.00
N PHE A 194 5.67 2.02 -7.18
CA PHE A 194 4.41 2.65 -7.61
C PHE A 194 3.24 2.35 -6.67
N VAL A 195 3.12 1.11 -6.19
CA VAL A 195 2.10 0.73 -5.21
C VAL A 195 2.27 1.52 -3.91
N LEU A 196 3.49 1.59 -3.38
CA LEU A 196 3.79 2.35 -2.15
C LEU A 196 3.50 3.85 -2.34
N VAL A 197 3.95 4.43 -3.45
CA VAL A 197 3.64 5.83 -3.78
C VAL A 197 2.12 6.04 -3.88
N GLY A 198 1.40 5.11 -4.53
CA GLY A 198 -0.05 5.17 -4.66
C GLY A 198 -0.79 5.13 -3.31
N VAL A 199 -0.32 4.29 -2.37
CA VAL A 199 -0.86 4.25 -1.00
C VAL A 199 -0.60 5.58 -0.28
N GLY A 200 0.62 6.10 -0.35
CA GLY A 200 0.96 7.41 0.22
C GLY A 200 0.13 8.54 -0.39
N TRP A 201 -0.04 8.53 -1.71
CA TRP A 201 -0.89 9.48 -2.43
C TRP A 201 -2.33 9.44 -1.93
N ASN A 202 -2.92 8.24 -1.85
CA ASN A 202 -4.28 8.08 -1.35
C ASN A 202 -4.42 8.55 0.11
N THR A 203 -3.39 8.38 0.93
CA THR A 203 -3.40 8.85 2.33
C THR A 203 -3.39 10.39 2.42
N LEU A 204 -2.73 11.06 1.48
CA LEU A 204 -2.63 12.53 1.46
C LEU A 204 -3.82 13.20 0.76
N TRP A 205 -4.24 12.69 -0.40
CA TRP A 205 -5.27 13.30 -1.26
C TRP A 205 -6.58 12.53 -1.32
N GLY A 206 -6.67 11.37 -0.68
CA GLY A 206 -7.90 10.60 -0.62
C GLY A 206 -8.78 10.99 0.55
N PHE A 207 -10.08 10.76 0.43
CA PHE A 207 -11.00 10.81 1.54
C PHE A 207 -11.85 9.55 1.61
N LYS A 208 -12.38 9.26 2.78
CA LYS A 208 -13.32 8.19 3.05
C LYS A 208 -14.43 8.73 3.93
N GLY A 209 -15.67 8.54 3.49
CA GLY A 209 -16.85 8.86 4.27
C GLY A 209 -17.79 7.66 4.30
N THR A 210 -18.48 7.47 5.40
CA THR A 210 -19.56 6.49 5.54
C THR A 210 -20.84 7.20 5.92
N SER A 211 -21.96 6.74 5.39
CA SER A 211 -23.29 7.26 5.71
C SER A 211 -24.31 6.12 5.66
N VAL A 212 -25.28 6.17 6.55
CA VAL A 212 -26.44 5.28 6.55
C VAL A 212 -27.61 6.00 5.90
N VAL A 213 -28.16 5.39 4.86
CA VAL A 213 -29.27 5.98 4.09
C VAL A 213 -30.47 5.06 4.18
N VAL A 214 -31.60 5.56 4.66
CA VAL A 214 -32.87 4.83 4.75
C VAL A 214 -33.60 4.90 3.38
N GLU A 215 -34.36 3.87 3.04
CA GLU A 215 -35.20 3.90 1.83
C GLU A 215 -36.09 5.15 1.80
N GLY A 216 -36.15 5.78 0.64
CA GLY A 216 -36.88 7.05 0.44
C GLY A 216 -36.10 8.29 0.84
N GLN A 217 -34.99 8.17 1.60
CA GLN A 217 -34.14 9.28 2.01
C GLN A 217 -32.99 9.49 1.03
N GLY A 218 -32.34 10.67 1.14
CA GLY A 218 -31.24 11.09 0.31
C GLY A 218 -29.95 11.32 1.08
N PHE A 219 -28.87 11.34 0.33
CA PHE A 219 -27.52 11.69 0.78
C PHE A 219 -26.90 12.66 -0.22
N SER A 220 -26.24 13.70 0.24
CA SER A 220 -25.45 14.61 -0.58
C SER A 220 -23.99 14.53 -0.18
N ASN A 221 -23.07 14.65 -1.15
CA ASN A 221 -21.63 14.61 -0.89
C ASN A 221 -21.15 15.91 -0.24
N SER A 222 -21.53 16.10 1.02
CA SER A 222 -21.07 17.19 1.88
C SER A 222 -20.68 16.63 3.25
N ILE A 223 -19.71 17.27 3.92
CA ILE A 223 -19.15 16.77 5.19
C ILE A 223 -20.24 16.53 6.24
N THR A 224 -21.25 17.37 6.30
CA THR A 224 -22.35 17.30 7.28
C THR A 224 -23.29 16.12 7.08
N GLN A 225 -23.24 15.44 5.93
CA GLN A 225 -24.08 14.29 5.60
C GLN A 225 -23.43 12.95 5.91
N TYR A 226 -22.16 12.96 6.29
CA TYR A 226 -21.45 11.73 6.66
C TYR A 226 -21.60 11.46 8.16
N ASP A 227 -21.86 10.19 8.51
CA ASP A 227 -21.79 9.72 9.89
C ASP A 227 -20.34 9.63 10.38
N GLU A 228 -19.42 9.27 9.46
CA GLU A 228 -18.00 9.30 9.69
C GLU A 228 -17.29 9.83 8.45
N PHE A 229 -16.41 10.81 8.60
CA PHE A 229 -15.64 11.40 7.52
C PHE A 229 -14.16 11.50 7.88
N LYS A 230 -13.28 10.98 7.03
CA LYS A 230 -11.83 11.07 7.16
C LYS A 230 -11.24 11.56 5.86
N ALA A 231 -10.53 12.66 5.90
CA ALA A 231 -9.81 13.22 4.77
C ALA A 231 -8.30 13.16 4.98
N GLY A 232 -7.57 12.96 3.91
CA GLY A 232 -6.12 13.18 3.88
C GLY A 232 -5.78 14.65 4.05
N ALA A 233 -4.54 14.92 4.48
CA ALA A 233 -4.11 16.28 4.84
C ALA A 233 -4.17 17.31 3.68
N MET A 234 -4.21 16.84 2.43
CA MET A 234 -4.20 17.67 1.22
C MET A 234 -5.56 17.69 0.52
N VAL A 235 -6.60 17.11 1.15
CA VAL A 235 -7.96 17.13 0.59
C VAL A 235 -8.60 18.49 0.83
N ASP A 236 -9.09 19.11 -0.22
CA ASP A 236 -9.96 20.27 -0.12
C ASP A 236 -11.38 19.80 0.24
N THR A 237 -11.70 19.92 1.51
CA THR A 237 -12.98 19.47 2.08
C THR A 237 -14.16 20.34 1.69
N ASP A 238 -13.91 21.59 1.30
CA ASP A 238 -14.95 22.55 0.92
C ASP A 238 -15.35 22.39 -0.56
N ASN A 239 -14.53 21.65 -1.33
CA ASN A 239 -14.72 21.47 -2.76
C ASN A 239 -14.83 19.99 -3.16
N LEU A 240 -15.62 19.21 -2.42
CA LEU A 240 -15.92 17.83 -2.77
C LEU A 240 -16.75 17.77 -4.05
N THR A 241 -16.55 16.70 -4.86
CA THR A 241 -17.35 16.49 -6.10
C THR A 241 -18.84 16.54 -5.78
N PRO A 242 -19.61 17.51 -6.32
CA PRO A 242 -21.01 17.68 -5.95
C PRO A 242 -21.87 16.60 -6.61
N PHE A 243 -22.53 15.79 -5.80
CA PHE A 243 -23.58 14.86 -6.20
C PHE A 243 -24.53 14.61 -5.04
N SER A 244 -25.74 14.16 -5.36
CA SER A 244 -26.69 13.63 -4.40
C SER A 244 -27.24 12.29 -4.87
N MET A 245 -27.60 11.45 -3.91
CA MET A 245 -28.22 10.17 -4.16
C MET A 245 -29.48 10.03 -3.30
N LYS A 246 -30.55 9.50 -3.88
CA LYS A 246 -31.74 9.10 -3.14
C LYS A 246 -31.91 7.59 -3.24
N LEU A 247 -31.97 6.89 -2.13
CA LEU A 247 -32.23 5.45 -2.10
C LEU A 247 -33.70 5.21 -2.39
N ARG A 248 -34.02 4.64 -3.56
CA ARG A 248 -35.38 4.27 -3.92
C ARG A 248 -35.80 2.96 -3.29
N LYS A 249 -34.94 1.93 -3.40
CA LYS A 249 -35.24 0.60 -2.96
C LYS A 249 -33.96 -0.14 -2.59
N PHE A 250 -34.03 -0.96 -1.57
CA PHE A 250 -32.97 -1.87 -1.17
C PHE A 250 -33.52 -3.30 -1.11
N VAL A 251 -32.91 -4.22 -1.86
CA VAL A 251 -33.36 -5.61 -1.92
C VAL A 251 -32.23 -6.51 -1.44
N VAL A 252 -32.55 -7.39 -0.51
CA VAL A 252 -31.66 -8.46 -0.05
C VAL A 252 -32.26 -9.79 -0.47
N SER A 253 -31.49 -10.65 -1.10
CA SER A 253 -31.87 -12.03 -1.35
C SER A 253 -31.09 -12.98 -0.45
N PHE A 254 -31.79 -13.98 0.07
CA PHE A 254 -31.22 -15.01 0.92
C PHE A 254 -31.38 -16.38 0.30
N GLU A 255 -30.45 -17.28 0.61
CA GLU A 255 -30.53 -18.67 0.19
C GLU A 255 -31.75 -19.37 0.83
N THR A 256 -32.55 -20.01 0.02
CA THR A 256 -33.72 -20.77 0.48
C THR A 256 -33.52 -22.29 0.49
N GLY A 257 -32.37 -22.76 -0.08
CA GLY A 257 -32.01 -24.17 -0.12
C GLY A 257 -31.63 -24.74 1.25
N THR A 258 -31.57 -26.07 1.35
CA THR A 258 -31.33 -26.79 2.61
C THR A 258 -29.87 -26.63 3.13
N VAL A 259 -28.89 -26.43 2.24
CA VAL A 259 -27.46 -26.47 2.60
C VAL A 259 -26.96 -25.18 3.25
N GLN A 260 -27.46 -24.03 2.87
CA GLN A 260 -27.03 -22.71 3.38
C GLN A 260 -28.22 -21.77 3.61
N ARG A 261 -29.32 -22.31 4.09
CA ARG A 261 -30.56 -21.54 4.29
C ARG A 261 -30.31 -20.30 5.16
N GLY A 262 -30.72 -19.12 4.66
CA GLY A 262 -30.55 -17.85 5.32
C GLY A 262 -29.22 -17.14 5.01
N ALA A 263 -28.30 -17.75 4.25
CA ALA A 263 -27.12 -17.04 3.80
C ALA A 263 -27.49 -15.96 2.78
N ALA A 264 -26.95 -14.74 2.96
CA ALA A 264 -27.17 -13.64 2.03
C ALA A 264 -26.52 -13.95 0.67
N ARG A 265 -27.26 -13.68 -0.42
CA ARG A 265 -26.83 -13.93 -1.81
C ARG A 265 -26.60 -12.66 -2.60
N SER A 266 -27.49 -11.70 -2.55
CA SER A 266 -27.32 -10.41 -3.19
C SER A 266 -27.79 -9.27 -2.31
N PHE A 267 -27.21 -8.11 -2.55
CA PHE A 267 -27.57 -6.84 -1.96
C PHE A 267 -27.63 -5.82 -3.09
N ASP A 268 -28.82 -5.33 -3.38
CA ASP A 268 -29.09 -4.47 -4.53
C ASP A 268 -29.76 -3.18 -4.05
N ALA A 269 -29.07 -2.05 -4.19
CA ALA A 269 -29.59 -0.72 -3.89
C ALA A 269 -29.85 0.04 -5.18
N THR A 270 -31.12 0.30 -5.50
CA THR A 270 -31.51 1.17 -6.61
C THR A 270 -31.53 2.61 -6.12
N VAL A 271 -30.69 3.45 -6.70
CA VAL A 271 -30.50 4.85 -6.28
C VAL A 271 -30.77 5.81 -7.46
N ASP A 272 -31.35 6.96 -7.16
CA ASP A 272 -31.38 8.09 -8.06
C ASP A 272 -30.16 8.96 -7.80
N LEU A 273 -29.21 8.93 -8.72
CA LEU A 273 -28.01 9.76 -8.70
C LEU A 273 -28.27 11.06 -9.45
N THR A 274 -28.14 12.18 -8.76
CA THR A 274 -28.21 13.53 -9.35
C THR A 274 -26.84 14.16 -9.38
N MET A 275 -26.41 14.61 -10.56
CA MET A 275 -25.14 15.28 -10.80
C MET A 275 -25.29 16.32 -11.91
N GLY A 276 -24.84 17.56 -11.69
CA GLY A 276 -24.96 18.63 -12.67
C GLY A 276 -26.40 18.89 -13.13
N GLY A 277 -27.39 18.76 -12.24
CA GLY A 277 -28.82 18.95 -12.52
C GLY A 277 -29.49 17.79 -13.27
N LYS A 278 -28.77 16.73 -13.60
CA LYS A 278 -29.31 15.52 -14.26
C LYS A 278 -29.45 14.39 -13.27
N THR A 279 -30.62 13.76 -13.24
CA THR A 279 -30.89 12.58 -12.40
C THR A 279 -30.93 11.33 -13.26
N GLN A 280 -30.24 10.28 -12.81
CA GLN A 280 -30.20 8.96 -13.45
C GLN A 280 -30.41 7.89 -12.39
N THR A 281 -31.27 6.95 -12.67
CA THR A 281 -31.41 5.75 -11.82
C THR A 281 -30.25 4.80 -12.08
N ARG A 282 -29.59 4.34 -11.02
CA ARG A 282 -28.44 3.45 -11.03
C ARG A 282 -28.58 2.39 -9.96
N ASP A 283 -28.00 1.22 -10.23
CA ASP A 283 -27.91 0.15 -9.23
C ASP A 283 -26.54 0.14 -8.60
N LEU A 284 -26.49 0.09 -7.27
CA LEU A 284 -25.31 -0.01 -6.44
C LEU A 284 -25.32 -1.37 -5.76
N GLN A 285 -24.34 -2.21 -6.10
CA GLN A 285 -24.23 -3.59 -5.61
C GLN A 285 -22.90 -3.83 -4.94
N VAL A 286 -22.81 -4.89 -4.14
CA VAL A 286 -21.54 -5.34 -3.57
C VAL A 286 -20.56 -5.67 -4.69
N ASN A 287 -19.33 -5.18 -4.56
CA ASN A 287 -18.25 -5.27 -5.57
C ASN A 287 -18.49 -4.51 -6.90
N HIS A 288 -19.63 -3.82 -7.04
CA HIS A 288 -19.94 -2.98 -8.21
C HIS A 288 -20.19 -1.53 -7.76
N PRO A 289 -19.11 -0.78 -7.42
CA PRO A 289 -19.24 0.59 -6.95
C PRO A 289 -19.67 1.54 -8.06
N LEU A 290 -20.41 2.58 -7.69
CA LEU A 290 -20.68 3.71 -8.58
C LEU A 290 -19.46 4.63 -8.63
N ARG A 291 -19.04 4.99 -9.84
CA ARG A 291 -17.98 5.98 -10.08
C ARG A 291 -18.61 7.33 -10.42
N ILE A 292 -18.29 8.34 -9.63
CA ILE A 292 -18.82 9.70 -9.74
C ILE A 292 -17.61 10.65 -9.75
N GLY A 293 -17.13 10.99 -10.96
CA GLY A 293 -15.87 11.71 -11.09
C GLY A 293 -14.69 10.93 -10.45
N SER A 294 -13.99 11.54 -9.53
CA SER A 294 -12.91 10.92 -8.76
C SER A 294 -13.39 10.08 -7.57
N THR A 295 -14.67 10.21 -7.20
CA THR A 295 -15.27 9.53 -6.04
C THR A 295 -15.83 8.16 -6.43
N LYS A 296 -15.65 7.17 -5.54
CA LYS A 296 -16.26 5.84 -5.65
C LYS A 296 -17.19 5.63 -4.48
N VAL A 297 -18.44 5.27 -4.78
CA VAL A 297 -19.44 4.93 -3.78
C VAL A 297 -19.61 3.43 -3.74
N HIS A 298 -19.41 2.85 -2.56
CA HIS A 298 -19.50 1.41 -2.30
C HIS A 298 -20.68 1.09 -1.40
N LEU A 299 -21.35 -0.02 -1.65
CA LEU A 299 -22.29 -0.62 -0.71
C LEU A 299 -21.50 -1.43 0.31
N LEU A 300 -21.51 -0.99 1.59
CA LEU A 300 -20.74 -1.62 2.66
C LEU A 300 -21.54 -2.63 3.47
N GLY A 301 -22.85 -2.41 3.59
CA GLY A 301 -23.71 -3.25 4.42
C GLY A 301 -25.15 -2.78 4.38
N HIS A 302 -25.99 -3.43 5.17
CA HIS A 302 -27.40 -3.10 5.33
C HIS A 302 -27.81 -3.22 6.80
N GLY A 303 -28.95 -2.65 7.13
CA GLY A 303 -29.58 -2.74 8.44
C GLY A 303 -31.09 -2.61 8.30
N TYR A 304 -31.74 -2.41 9.43
CA TYR A 304 -33.17 -2.18 9.50
C TYR A 304 -33.46 -0.76 9.92
N ALA A 305 -34.51 -0.15 9.38
CA ALA A 305 -35.07 1.09 9.86
C ALA A 305 -36.54 0.81 10.24
N ALA A 306 -36.78 0.64 11.54
CA ALA A 306 -38.13 0.41 12.04
C ALA A 306 -38.90 1.73 12.10
N ASP A 307 -40.12 1.76 11.59
CA ASP A 307 -41.02 2.89 11.82
C ASP A 307 -41.48 2.88 13.29
N VAL A 308 -41.06 3.89 14.02
CA VAL A 308 -41.28 4.00 15.45
C VAL A 308 -42.18 5.21 15.74
N VAL A 309 -43.18 4.99 16.55
CA VAL A 309 -44.01 6.06 17.11
C VAL A 309 -43.82 6.12 18.63
N VAL A 310 -43.25 7.21 19.11
CA VAL A 310 -43.11 7.50 20.57
C VAL A 310 -44.19 8.43 20.97
N ARG A 311 -44.93 8.04 21.99
CA ARG A 311 -45.96 8.89 22.63
C ARG A 311 -45.51 9.27 24.04
N ASP A 312 -45.75 10.50 24.43
CA ASP A 312 -45.55 10.95 25.80
C ASP A 312 -46.68 10.45 26.74
N GLY A 313 -46.55 10.73 28.02
CA GLY A 313 -47.54 10.34 29.04
C GLY A 313 -48.92 10.97 28.84
N ASP A 314 -49.06 12.02 28.07
CA ASP A 314 -50.32 12.65 27.68
C ASP A 314 -50.91 12.03 26.39
N GLY A 315 -50.26 11.00 25.82
CA GLY A 315 -50.67 10.34 24.60
C GLY A 315 -50.31 11.08 23.29
N LYS A 316 -49.66 12.24 23.39
CA LYS A 316 -49.18 13.01 22.21
C LYS A 316 -48.00 12.30 21.53
N VAL A 317 -47.96 12.39 20.22
CA VAL A 317 -46.83 11.86 19.46
C VAL A 317 -45.62 12.76 19.62
N ALA A 318 -44.59 12.28 20.29
CA ALA A 318 -43.31 12.96 20.51
C ALA A 318 -42.29 12.67 19.40
N TYR A 319 -42.45 11.51 18.72
CA TYR A 319 -41.66 11.15 17.56
C TYR A 319 -42.46 10.18 16.68
N SER A 320 -42.35 10.34 15.38
CA SER A 320 -42.88 9.38 14.41
C SER A 320 -41.97 9.34 13.16
N GLY A 321 -41.42 8.18 12.87
CA GLY A 321 -40.59 7.99 11.69
C GLY A 321 -39.60 6.80 11.80
N PRO A 322 -38.80 6.59 10.77
CA PRO A 322 -37.83 5.49 10.76
C PRO A 322 -36.68 5.74 11.71
N VAL A 323 -36.37 4.74 12.53
CA VAL A 323 -35.20 4.69 13.41
C VAL A 323 -34.26 3.61 12.89
N VAL A 324 -33.02 3.99 12.63
CA VAL A 324 -31.99 3.07 12.14
C VAL A 324 -31.52 2.15 13.25
N PHE A 325 -31.52 0.84 12.97
CA PHE A 325 -30.96 -0.21 13.80
C PHE A 325 -29.81 -0.89 13.05
N LEU A 326 -28.57 -0.76 13.59
CA LEU A 326 -27.38 -1.33 12.99
C LEU A 326 -27.10 -2.72 13.56
N PRO A 327 -26.94 -3.75 12.70
CA PRO A 327 -26.59 -5.09 13.12
C PRO A 327 -25.25 -5.13 13.85
N GLN A 328 -25.19 -5.82 14.99
CA GLN A 328 -24.00 -6.00 15.80
C GLN A 328 -23.36 -7.36 15.60
N ASP A 329 -24.12 -8.34 15.14
CA ASP A 329 -23.67 -9.72 14.92
C ASP A 329 -24.29 -10.34 13.67
N ALA A 330 -23.83 -11.55 13.35
CA ALA A 330 -24.33 -12.32 12.20
C ALA A 330 -25.82 -12.77 12.34
N ASN A 331 -26.39 -12.72 13.57
CA ASN A 331 -27.79 -13.06 13.85
C ASN A 331 -28.71 -11.83 13.77
N PHE A 332 -28.16 -10.69 13.27
CA PHE A 332 -28.88 -9.42 13.14
C PHE A 332 -29.41 -8.84 14.46
N LYS A 333 -28.78 -9.19 15.60
CA LYS A 333 -29.00 -8.43 16.82
C LYS A 333 -28.59 -6.98 16.56
N SER A 334 -29.57 -6.08 16.56
CA SER A 334 -29.36 -4.69 16.11
C SER A 334 -29.56 -3.72 17.24
N VAL A 335 -28.80 -2.63 17.23
CA VAL A 335 -28.89 -1.54 18.20
C VAL A 335 -29.21 -0.25 17.45
N GLY A 336 -30.16 0.51 17.97
CA GLY A 336 -30.54 1.83 17.49
C GLY A 336 -30.78 2.78 18.64
N VAL A 337 -30.77 4.08 18.38
CA VAL A 337 -31.06 5.13 19.37
C VAL A 337 -32.29 5.89 18.91
N ILE A 338 -33.32 5.86 19.72
CA ILE A 338 -34.54 6.66 19.52
C ILE A 338 -34.30 8.03 20.20
N LYS A 339 -34.37 9.09 19.39
CA LYS A 339 -34.29 10.48 19.89
C LYS A 339 -35.66 11.10 19.77
N ALA A 340 -36.30 11.35 20.93
CA ALA A 340 -37.59 11.99 21.03
C ALA A 340 -37.46 13.30 21.84
N PRO A 341 -36.88 14.37 21.26
CA PRO A 341 -36.62 15.62 22.01
C PRO A 341 -37.85 16.33 22.47
N ASP A 342 -38.98 16.09 21.82
CA ASP A 342 -40.28 16.70 22.18
C ASP A 342 -41.03 15.92 23.26
N ALA A 343 -40.50 14.77 23.70
CA ALA A 343 -41.07 14.01 24.79
C ALA A 343 -40.81 14.70 26.11
N ARG A 344 -41.82 14.79 26.97
CA ARG A 344 -41.68 15.30 28.33
C ARG A 344 -41.02 14.23 29.21
N PRO A 345 -39.82 14.48 29.80
CA PRO A 345 -39.02 13.44 30.45
C PRO A 345 -39.67 12.90 31.76
N ASP A 346 -40.56 13.64 32.35
CA ASP A 346 -41.30 13.27 33.56
C ASP A 346 -42.51 12.35 33.29
N ARG A 347 -42.76 12.03 32.01
CA ARG A 347 -43.94 11.27 31.56
C ARG A 347 -43.68 10.27 30.42
N LEU A 348 -42.44 9.83 30.30
CA LEU A 348 -42.04 8.76 29.36
C LEU A 348 -42.29 7.38 29.97
#